data_7f0ca997516fa3e0c130fca7b655c7b8
#
_entry.id   7f0ca997516fa3e0c130fca7b655c7b8
#
_cell.length_a   1.000
_cell.length_b   1.000
_cell.length_c   1.000
_cell.angle_alpha   90.00
_cell.angle_beta   90.00
_cell.angle_gamma   90.00
#
_symmetry.space_group_name_H-M   'P 1'
#
loop_
_entity.id
_entity.type
_entity.pdbx_description
1 polymer ?
#
loop_
_entity_poly.entity_id
_entity_poly.type
_entity_poly.pdbx_seq_one_letter_code
_entity_poly.pdbx_strand_id
1 'polypeptide(L)' 'MTGPSLFEPGMIVKHPNQPEWGLGQVQSAVGGKVTVNFQEAGKVVVDEARVGLVVVSYG' A
#
# COMPACT_ATOMS: atom_id res chain seq x y z
N MET A 1 -8.35 -21.08 -4.10
CA MET A 1 -8.58 -20.17 -2.98
C MET A 1 -7.58 -19.05 -3.02
N THR A 2 -8.08 -17.86 -2.95
CA THR A 2 -7.19 -16.72 -2.83
C THR A 2 -6.73 -16.57 -1.40
N GLY A 3 -5.45 -16.55 -1.19
CA GLY A 3 -4.92 -16.25 0.11
C GLY A 3 -5.22 -14.80 0.49
N PRO A 4 -5.00 -14.42 1.73
CA PRO A 4 -5.11 -13.03 2.13
C PRO A 4 -4.06 -12.19 1.40
N SER A 5 -4.37 -10.91 1.21
CA SER A 5 -3.39 -9.98 0.68
C SER A 5 -2.21 -9.91 1.63
N LEU A 6 -1.02 -9.64 1.07
CA LEU A 6 0.17 -9.40 1.88
C LEU A 6 0.04 -8.08 2.65
N PHE A 7 -0.87 -7.22 2.22
CA PHE A 7 -1.04 -5.90 2.82
C PHE A 7 -2.28 -5.89 3.70
N GLU A 8 -2.13 -5.36 4.89
CA GLU A 8 -3.22 -5.29 5.87
C GLU A 8 -3.34 -3.85 6.38
N PRO A 9 -4.56 -3.45 6.79
CA PRO A 9 -4.75 -2.12 7.36
C PRO A 9 -3.79 -1.86 8.50
N GLY A 10 -3.20 -0.68 8.49
CA GLY A 10 -2.23 -0.26 9.49
C GLY A 10 -0.77 -0.45 9.09
N MET A 11 -0.51 -1.27 8.09
CA MET A 11 0.87 -1.42 7.60
C MET A 11 1.37 -0.13 6.99
N ILE A 12 2.66 0.14 7.18
CA ILE A 12 3.32 1.31 6.60
C ILE A 12 4.14 0.85 5.41
N VAL A 13 3.90 1.50 4.28
CA VAL A 13 4.53 1.14 3.02
C VAL A 13 5.04 2.39 2.32
N LYS A 14 5.83 2.19 1.27
CA LYS A 14 6.21 3.29 0.39
C LYS A 14 6.10 2.81 -1.05
N HIS A 15 5.85 3.76 -1.95
CA HIS A 15 5.73 3.47 -3.38
C HIS A 15 7.14 3.44 -3.98
N PRO A 16 7.51 2.35 -4.65
CA PRO A 16 8.89 2.21 -5.15
C PRO A 16 9.25 3.22 -6.24
N ASN A 17 8.26 3.67 -7.00
CA ASN A 17 8.48 4.58 -8.12
C ASN A 17 8.07 6.02 -7.82
N GLN A 18 7.54 6.29 -6.65
CA GLN A 18 7.07 7.61 -6.25
C GLN A 18 7.56 7.94 -4.85
N PRO A 19 8.88 8.09 -4.68
CA PRO A 19 9.43 8.36 -3.35
C PRO A 19 8.95 9.68 -2.76
N GLU A 20 8.57 10.62 -3.60
CA GLU A 20 8.07 11.91 -3.16
C GLU A 20 6.69 11.83 -2.49
N TRP A 21 5.98 10.70 -2.64
CA TRP A 21 4.69 10.52 -1.98
C TRP A 21 4.84 10.32 -0.47
N GLY A 22 6.04 9.99 -0.01
CA GLY A 22 6.31 9.74 1.39
C GLY A 22 5.81 8.38 1.84
N LEU A 23 5.74 8.19 3.14
CA LEU A 23 5.22 6.94 3.69
C LEU A 23 3.72 6.88 3.55
N GLY A 24 3.19 5.68 3.37
CA GLY A 24 1.77 5.46 3.25
C GLY A 24 1.28 4.47 4.28
N GLN A 25 0.06 4.66 4.75
CA GLN A 25 -0.58 3.71 5.62
C GLN A 25 -1.66 2.97 4.85
N VAL A 26 -1.60 1.65 4.87
CA VAL A 26 -2.61 0.83 4.21
C VAL A 26 -3.94 0.99 4.93
N GLN A 27 -4.99 1.30 4.15
CA GLN A 27 -6.34 1.45 4.66
C GLN A 27 -7.15 0.18 4.44
N SER A 28 -6.98 -0.44 3.27
CA SER A 28 -7.68 -1.67 2.93
C SER A 28 -6.92 -2.38 1.81
N ALA A 29 -7.20 -3.67 1.66
CA ALA A 29 -6.63 -4.47 0.58
C ALA A 29 -7.69 -5.49 0.17
N VAL A 30 -8.32 -5.26 -0.98
CA VAL A 30 -9.42 -6.09 -1.46
C VAL A 30 -9.21 -6.37 -2.95
N GLY A 31 -9.27 -7.65 -3.31
CA GLY A 31 -9.22 -8.05 -4.71
C GLY A 31 -8.01 -7.58 -5.48
N GLY A 32 -6.86 -7.52 -4.81
CA GLY A 32 -5.61 -7.07 -5.43
C GLY A 32 -5.46 -5.55 -5.49
N LYS A 33 -6.43 -4.81 -4.97
CA LYS A 33 -6.36 -3.35 -4.91
C LYS A 33 -6.10 -2.93 -3.48
N VAL A 34 -5.05 -2.16 -3.29
CA VAL A 34 -4.63 -1.69 -1.97
C VAL A 34 -4.86 -0.19 -1.89
N THR A 35 -5.68 0.23 -0.95
CA THR A 35 -5.89 1.65 -0.70
C THR A 35 -4.89 2.10 0.34
N VAL A 36 -4.09 3.09 -0.02
CA VAL A 36 -3.01 3.60 0.84
C VAL A 36 -3.17 5.10 0.97
N ASN A 37 -3.00 5.59 2.18
CA ASN A 37 -2.98 7.02 2.44
C ASN A 37 -1.53 7.45 2.60
N PHE A 38 -0.99 8.10 1.57
CA PHE A 38 0.39 8.59 1.56
C PHE A 38 0.48 9.97 2.19
N GLN A 39 1.60 10.26 2.83
CA GLN A 39 1.81 11.54 3.52
C GLN A 39 1.65 12.73 2.57
N GLU A 40 2.17 12.62 1.34
CA GLU A 40 2.15 13.74 0.40
C GLU A 40 1.08 13.56 -0.68
N ALA A 41 0.86 12.33 -1.15
CA ALA A 41 -0.09 12.09 -2.24
C ALA A 41 -1.53 11.91 -1.77
N GLY A 42 -1.72 11.64 -0.49
CA GLY A 42 -3.05 11.36 0.04
C GLY A 42 -3.51 9.94 -0.30
N LYS A 43 -4.82 9.75 -0.40
CA LYS A 43 -5.38 8.42 -0.63
C LYS A 43 -5.22 8.02 -2.09
N VAL A 44 -4.59 6.88 -2.32
CA VAL A 44 -4.34 6.33 -3.65
C VAL A 44 -4.69 4.85 -3.63
N VAL A 45 -5.30 4.37 -4.71
CA VAL A 45 -5.55 2.93 -4.89
C VAL A 45 -4.47 2.38 -5.79
N VAL A 46 -3.78 1.35 -5.32
CA VAL A 46 -2.65 0.74 -6.01
C VAL A 46 -2.99 -0.71 -6.33
N ASP A 47 -2.67 -1.14 -7.56
CA ASP A 47 -2.81 -2.53 -7.95
C ASP A 47 -1.54 -3.27 -7.50
N GLU A 48 -1.67 -4.13 -6.49
CA GLU A 48 -0.51 -4.80 -5.90
C GLU A 48 0.19 -5.77 -6.85
N ALA A 49 -0.50 -6.19 -7.92
CA ALA A 49 0.11 -7.04 -8.93
C ALA A 49 1.03 -6.26 -9.86
N ARG A 50 0.83 -4.94 -9.95
CA ARG A 50 1.61 -4.09 -10.85
C ARG A 50 2.66 -3.27 -10.11
N VAL A 51 2.39 -2.94 -8.88
CA VAL A 51 3.27 -2.09 -8.08
C VAL A 51 3.71 -2.86 -6.85
N GLY A 52 5.01 -3.06 -6.76
CA GLY A 52 5.59 -3.73 -5.59
C GLY A 52 5.79 -2.76 -4.44
N LEU A 53 4.71 -2.47 -3.71
CA LEU A 53 4.82 -1.62 -2.53
C LEU A 53 5.85 -2.20 -1.56
N VAL A 54 6.69 -1.33 -1.03
CA VAL A 54 7.75 -1.73 -0.10
C VAL A 54 7.23 -1.59 1.32
N VAL A 55 7.27 -2.68 2.07
CA VAL A 55 6.80 -2.66 3.46
C VAL A 55 7.90 -2.04 4.34
N VAL A 56 7.53 -1.02 5.08
CA VAL A 56 8.42 -0.35 6.02
C VAL A 56 8.18 -0.85 7.44
N SER A 57 6.91 -1.04 7.78
CA SER A 57 6.53 -1.50 9.10
C SER A 57 5.20 -2.24 9.02
N TYR A 58 5.03 -3.22 9.88
CA TYR A 58 3.78 -3.98 9.91
C TYR A 58 2.73 -3.38 10.85
N GLY A 59 2.98 -2.21 11.31
CA GLY A 59 2.00 -1.51 12.13
C GLY A 59 2.42 -1.18 13.53
#